data_eb176357b3b007ae257432f6fa120f5d
#
_entry.id   eb176357b3b007ae257432f6fa120f5d
#
_cell.length_a   1.000
_cell.length_b   1.000
_cell.length_c   1.000
_cell.angle_alpha   90.00
_cell.angle_beta   90.00
_cell.angle_gamma   90.00
#
_symmetry.space_group_name_H-M   'P 1'
#
loop_
_entity.id
_entity.type
_entity.pdbx_description
1 polymer ?
#
loop_
_entity_poly.entity_id
_entity_poly.type
_entity_poly.pdbx_seq_one_letter_code
_entity_poly.pdbx_strand_id
1 'polypeptide(L)'
;WNMQLDTQPPKVRIKTTVPALRRGSVTAIAYSVSEDASMTGVQLGEQFFPAFLQPNGLYYCFFPFPLDTPKGKFTPELLTRDLAGNESRNRVLVNAGERNFRKDTLNISDNFLNSKEDVFKELVPDDISNLERYVRINNEVRISNEKTLLEIGKNTSPTMLWSGAFKRLPGSASKASFGDQRTYMHNGTKIDEQTHMGQDLASVAHAPIPAANDGKVVFAEPLGIFGNLVVIDHGLGLQSLYSHMSEIQTNVGATVKKGDIIGLTGTTGLAGGDHLHFGILMHGIQVQPLDWLDPKWIKNTITDRLDAAGAER
;
A
#
# COMPACT_ATOMS: atom_id res chain seq x y z
N TRP A 1 -19.73 -44.09 -15.94
CA TRP A 1 -19.32 -42.76 -15.48
C TRP A 1 -20.16 -41.76 -16.27
N ASN A 2 -21.12 -41.06 -15.63
CA ASN A 2 -21.78 -39.91 -16.23
C ASN A 2 -20.86 -38.70 -16.01
N MET A 3 -20.10 -38.31 -17.02
CA MET A 3 -19.41 -37.02 -17.02
C MET A 3 -20.43 -35.93 -17.40
N GLN A 4 -20.71 -35.03 -16.49
CA GLN A 4 -21.48 -33.83 -16.76
C GLN A 4 -20.47 -32.72 -17.11
N LEU A 5 -20.54 -32.21 -18.34
CA LEU A 5 -19.73 -31.07 -18.77
C LEU A 5 -20.39 -29.81 -18.23
N ASP A 6 -19.70 -29.10 -17.34
CA ASP A 6 -20.13 -27.78 -16.89
C ASP A 6 -19.67 -26.71 -17.90
N THR A 7 -20.64 -25.95 -18.43
CA THR A 7 -20.45 -24.89 -19.42
C THR A 7 -21.07 -23.56 -18.96
N GLN A 8 -21.56 -23.51 -17.72
CA GLN A 8 -22.25 -22.33 -17.19
C GLN A 8 -21.27 -21.46 -16.40
N PRO A 9 -21.07 -20.19 -16.78
CA PRO A 9 -20.27 -19.26 -15.96
C PRO A 9 -20.86 -19.06 -14.58
N PRO A 10 -20.02 -18.87 -13.53
CA PRO A 10 -20.51 -18.60 -12.19
C PRO A 10 -21.30 -17.30 -12.12
N LYS A 11 -22.44 -17.31 -11.42
CA LYS A 11 -23.24 -16.13 -11.18
C LYS A 11 -22.71 -15.38 -9.96
N VAL A 12 -22.48 -14.09 -10.12
CA VAL A 12 -21.95 -13.22 -9.05
C VAL A 12 -23.02 -12.19 -8.65
N ARG A 13 -23.20 -12.00 -7.35
CA ARG A 13 -24.08 -10.97 -6.81
C ARG A 13 -23.31 -10.07 -5.86
N ILE A 14 -23.01 -8.83 -6.29
CA ILE A 14 -22.39 -7.80 -5.44
C ILE A 14 -23.43 -7.35 -4.41
N LYS A 15 -23.04 -7.35 -3.12
CA LYS A 15 -23.87 -6.99 -1.96
C LYS A 15 -23.57 -5.59 -1.44
N THR A 16 -22.42 -5.03 -1.78
CA THR A 16 -22.03 -3.69 -1.34
C THR A 16 -22.24 -2.65 -2.44
N THR A 17 -22.54 -1.42 -2.03
CA THR A 17 -22.40 -0.26 -2.90
C THR A 17 -21.00 0.33 -2.73
N VAL A 18 -20.33 0.70 -3.83
CA VAL A 18 -19.02 1.37 -3.74
C VAL A 18 -19.25 2.87 -3.54
N PRO A 19 -18.66 3.49 -2.51
CA PRO A 19 -18.75 4.94 -2.31
C PRO A 19 -17.99 5.70 -3.39
N ALA A 20 -18.08 7.03 -3.35
CA ALA A 20 -17.15 7.87 -4.12
C ALA A 20 -15.72 7.54 -3.72
N LEU A 21 -14.93 7.07 -4.68
CA LEU A 21 -13.53 6.66 -4.48
C LEU A 21 -12.60 7.69 -5.13
N ARG A 22 -11.73 8.29 -4.33
CA ARG A 22 -10.74 9.24 -4.83
C ARG A 22 -9.46 8.55 -5.23
N ARG A 23 -8.77 9.08 -6.23
CA ARG A 23 -7.46 8.59 -6.67
C ARG A 23 -6.48 8.50 -5.50
N GLY A 24 -5.81 7.36 -5.36
CA GLY A 24 -4.95 7.00 -4.22
C GLY A 24 -5.68 6.33 -3.05
N SER A 25 -7.03 6.29 -3.03
CA SER A 25 -7.79 5.62 -1.95
C SER A 25 -8.06 4.15 -2.25
N VAL A 26 -8.60 3.44 -1.26
CA VAL A 26 -9.01 2.03 -1.34
C VAL A 26 -10.52 1.92 -1.15
N THR A 27 -11.12 0.89 -1.72
CA THR A 27 -12.48 0.45 -1.43
C THR A 27 -12.52 -1.06 -1.23
N ALA A 28 -13.65 -1.54 -0.69
CA ALA A 28 -13.94 -2.95 -0.55
C ALA A 28 -15.29 -3.29 -1.16
N ILE A 29 -15.39 -4.46 -1.77
CA ILE A 29 -16.66 -5.06 -2.17
C ILE A 29 -16.86 -6.41 -1.47
N ALA A 30 -18.11 -6.69 -1.12
CA ALA A 30 -18.54 -8.00 -0.68
C ALA A 30 -19.56 -8.55 -1.68
N TYR A 31 -19.43 -9.83 -2.02
CA TYR A 31 -20.29 -10.49 -3.00
C TYR A 31 -20.40 -11.99 -2.75
N SER A 32 -21.43 -12.61 -3.29
CA SER A 32 -21.61 -14.07 -3.32
C SER A 32 -21.36 -14.60 -4.73
N VAL A 33 -20.90 -15.83 -4.80
CA VAL A 33 -20.73 -16.62 -6.02
C VAL A 33 -21.66 -17.83 -5.94
N SER A 34 -22.27 -18.24 -7.05
CA SER A 34 -23.26 -19.34 -7.09
C SER A 34 -22.67 -20.71 -6.83
N GLU A 35 -21.36 -20.84 -6.92
CA GLU A 35 -20.60 -22.09 -6.85
C GLU A 35 -19.15 -21.84 -6.43
N ASP A 36 -18.37 -22.91 -6.24
CA ASP A 36 -16.96 -22.79 -5.87
C ASP A 36 -16.16 -22.13 -7.00
N ALA A 37 -15.41 -21.09 -6.64
CA ALA A 37 -14.55 -20.37 -7.56
C ALA A 37 -13.09 -20.83 -7.42
N SER A 38 -12.44 -21.15 -8.55
CA SER A 38 -11.00 -21.38 -8.60
C SER A 38 -10.21 -20.08 -8.49
N MET A 39 -10.82 -18.97 -8.96
CA MET A 39 -10.25 -17.61 -8.87
C MET A 39 -11.39 -16.60 -8.87
N THR A 40 -11.33 -15.63 -7.94
CA THR A 40 -12.28 -14.50 -7.95
C THR A 40 -11.64 -13.25 -7.34
N GLY A 41 -11.98 -12.07 -7.88
CA GLY A 41 -11.41 -10.80 -7.45
C GLY A 41 -11.64 -9.69 -8.46
N VAL A 42 -11.08 -8.53 -8.21
CA VAL A 42 -11.18 -7.36 -9.09
C VAL A 42 -9.99 -7.28 -10.02
N GLN A 43 -10.26 -7.20 -11.31
CA GLN A 43 -9.29 -6.93 -12.36
C GLN A 43 -9.32 -5.42 -12.69
N LEU A 44 -8.13 -4.79 -12.71
CA LEU A 44 -7.94 -3.39 -13.11
C LEU A 44 -6.75 -3.32 -14.08
N GLY A 45 -7.01 -3.23 -15.38
CA GLY A 45 -5.98 -3.39 -16.39
C GLY A 45 -5.29 -4.75 -16.27
N GLU A 46 -3.98 -4.77 -16.10
CA GLU A 46 -3.19 -6.00 -15.89
C GLU A 46 -3.14 -6.45 -14.43
N GLN A 47 -3.56 -5.62 -13.48
CA GLN A 47 -3.50 -5.92 -12.05
C GLN A 47 -4.75 -6.68 -11.60
N PHE A 48 -4.54 -7.75 -10.85
CA PHE A 48 -5.61 -8.55 -10.23
C PHE A 48 -5.53 -8.47 -8.71
N PHE A 49 -6.66 -8.11 -8.09
CA PHE A 49 -6.85 -8.01 -6.65
C PHE A 49 -7.70 -9.18 -6.18
N PRO A 50 -7.12 -10.19 -5.52
CA PRO A 50 -7.84 -11.39 -5.13
C PRO A 50 -8.89 -11.08 -4.06
N ALA A 51 -9.98 -11.83 -4.10
CA ALA A 51 -10.98 -11.85 -3.04
C ALA A 51 -10.81 -13.08 -2.15
N PHE A 52 -11.21 -12.95 -0.90
CA PHE A 52 -11.08 -13.99 0.10
C PHE A 52 -12.46 -14.35 0.67
N LEU A 53 -12.76 -15.66 0.68
CA LEU A 53 -13.99 -16.18 1.26
C LEU A 53 -13.98 -15.97 2.78
N GLN A 54 -15.04 -15.36 3.30
CA GLN A 54 -15.18 -15.06 4.71
C GLN A 54 -16.14 -16.05 5.38
N PRO A 55 -16.11 -16.19 6.72
CA PRO A 55 -16.98 -17.12 7.46
C PRO A 55 -18.49 -16.90 7.24
N ASN A 56 -18.90 -15.71 6.82
CA ASN A 56 -20.28 -15.39 6.47
C ASN A 56 -20.70 -15.86 5.06
N GLY A 57 -19.81 -16.57 4.32
CA GLY A 57 -20.09 -17.09 2.98
C GLY A 57 -19.96 -16.07 1.85
N LEU A 58 -19.48 -14.84 2.16
CA LEU A 58 -19.22 -13.82 1.16
C LEU A 58 -17.73 -13.74 0.84
N TYR A 59 -17.42 -13.39 -0.40
CA TYR A 59 -16.07 -12.99 -0.80
C TYR A 59 -15.88 -11.51 -0.52
N TYR A 60 -14.78 -11.16 0.16
CA TYR A 60 -14.35 -9.78 0.36
C TYR A 60 -13.16 -9.50 -0.54
N CYS A 61 -13.25 -8.42 -1.33
CA CYS A 61 -12.18 -7.95 -2.19
C CYS A 61 -11.91 -6.48 -1.90
N PHE A 62 -10.66 -6.20 -1.51
CA PHE A 62 -10.14 -4.84 -1.37
C PHE A 62 -9.33 -4.50 -2.60
N PHE A 63 -9.52 -3.31 -3.15
CA PHE A 63 -8.74 -2.84 -4.29
C PHE A 63 -8.57 -1.32 -4.26
N PRO A 64 -7.41 -0.82 -4.76
CA PRO A 64 -7.13 0.62 -4.79
C PRO A 64 -7.70 1.27 -6.05
N PHE A 65 -7.81 2.60 -6.00
CA PHE A 65 -7.72 3.45 -7.18
C PHE A 65 -6.28 3.98 -7.25
N PRO A 66 -5.38 3.33 -8.03
CA PRO A 66 -3.96 3.65 -8.03
C PRO A 66 -3.70 5.11 -8.39
N LEU A 67 -2.61 5.67 -7.84
CA LEU A 67 -2.28 7.08 -8.02
C LEU A 67 -1.93 7.42 -9.47
N ASP A 68 -1.31 6.50 -10.19
CA ASP A 68 -0.89 6.62 -11.59
C ASP A 68 -2.00 6.37 -12.60
N THR A 69 -3.15 5.85 -12.15
CA THR A 69 -4.28 5.54 -13.03
C THR A 69 -5.17 6.77 -13.22
N PRO A 70 -5.27 7.34 -14.43
CA PRO A 70 -6.20 8.42 -14.72
C PRO A 70 -7.66 7.99 -14.51
N LYS A 71 -8.51 8.92 -14.04
CA LYS A 71 -9.95 8.66 -13.79
C LYS A 71 -10.65 7.95 -14.97
N GLY A 72 -10.39 8.37 -16.19
CA GLY A 72 -11.02 7.80 -17.40
C GLY A 72 -10.55 6.38 -17.75
N LYS A 73 -9.46 5.90 -17.13
CA LYS A 73 -8.93 4.53 -17.29
C LYS A 73 -9.24 3.64 -16.09
N PHE A 74 -9.89 4.17 -15.05
CA PHE A 74 -10.28 3.41 -13.87
C PHE A 74 -11.59 2.64 -14.13
N THR A 75 -11.46 1.41 -14.64
CA THR A 75 -12.58 0.53 -15.04
C THR A 75 -12.44 -0.83 -14.34
N PRO A 76 -12.70 -0.92 -13.02
CA PRO A 76 -12.58 -2.18 -12.30
C PRO A 76 -13.67 -3.17 -12.75
N GLU A 77 -13.28 -4.43 -12.96
CA GLU A 77 -14.15 -5.55 -13.30
C GLU A 77 -14.02 -6.66 -12.26
N LEU A 78 -15.12 -7.17 -11.78
CA LEU A 78 -15.17 -8.37 -10.96
C LEU A 78 -15.08 -9.59 -11.87
N LEU A 79 -13.94 -10.26 -11.80
CA LEU A 79 -13.63 -11.49 -12.53
C LEU A 79 -13.85 -12.68 -11.61
N THR A 80 -14.56 -13.70 -12.09
CA THR A 80 -14.73 -14.96 -11.37
C THR A 80 -14.60 -16.12 -12.34
N ARG A 81 -13.82 -17.12 -11.99
CA ARG A 81 -13.65 -18.37 -12.73
C ARG A 81 -14.01 -19.53 -11.81
N ASP A 82 -14.86 -20.45 -12.29
CA ASP A 82 -15.21 -21.68 -11.59
C ASP A 82 -14.12 -22.75 -11.69
N LEU A 83 -14.39 -23.93 -11.14
CA LEU A 83 -13.48 -25.07 -11.21
C LEU A 83 -13.43 -25.72 -12.60
N ALA A 84 -14.46 -25.55 -13.43
CA ALA A 84 -14.50 -26.02 -14.81
C ALA A 84 -13.78 -25.09 -15.81
N GLY A 85 -13.42 -23.87 -15.35
CA GLY A 85 -12.72 -22.87 -16.14
C GLY A 85 -13.64 -21.85 -16.83
N ASN A 86 -14.97 -21.90 -16.58
CA ASN A 86 -15.88 -20.89 -17.11
C ASN A 86 -15.71 -19.57 -16.39
N GLU A 87 -15.72 -18.46 -17.12
CA GLU A 87 -15.50 -17.11 -16.57
C GLU A 87 -16.76 -16.23 -16.64
N SER A 88 -16.97 -15.47 -15.58
CA SER A 88 -17.88 -14.32 -15.57
C SER A 88 -17.11 -13.02 -15.31
N ARG A 89 -17.50 -11.95 -16.00
CA ARG A 89 -16.96 -10.60 -15.84
C ARG A 89 -18.09 -9.62 -15.60
N ASN A 90 -18.01 -8.90 -14.48
CA ASN A 90 -19.04 -7.97 -14.06
C ASN A 90 -18.39 -6.61 -13.77
N ARG A 91 -18.86 -5.56 -14.42
CA ARG A 91 -18.35 -4.21 -14.15
C ARG A 91 -18.66 -3.78 -12.72
N VAL A 92 -17.65 -3.34 -11.99
CA VAL A 92 -17.83 -2.72 -10.66
C VAL A 92 -18.09 -1.23 -10.85
N LEU A 93 -19.31 -0.79 -10.52
CA LEU A 93 -19.70 0.62 -10.65
C LEU A 93 -19.09 1.44 -9.52
N VAL A 94 -18.18 2.36 -9.87
CA VAL A 94 -17.47 3.23 -8.93
C VAL A 94 -17.65 4.68 -9.36
N ASN A 95 -18.05 5.55 -8.42
CA ASN A 95 -17.98 7.00 -8.63
C ASN A 95 -16.55 7.47 -8.37
N ALA A 96 -15.70 7.40 -9.39
CA ALA A 96 -14.30 7.77 -9.32
C ALA A 96 -14.11 9.29 -9.31
N GLY A 97 -13.33 9.81 -8.36
CA GLY A 97 -12.99 11.22 -8.20
C GLY A 97 -11.49 11.47 -8.25
N GLU A 98 -11.09 12.63 -8.77
CA GLU A 98 -9.70 13.09 -8.70
C GLU A 98 -9.36 13.58 -7.29
N ARG A 99 -8.04 13.63 -7.00
CA ARG A 99 -7.47 14.25 -5.81
C ARG A 99 -6.39 15.21 -6.25
N ASN A 100 -6.39 16.41 -5.69
CA ASN A 100 -5.32 17.38 -5.92
C ASN A 100 -4.15 17.05 -5.00
N PHE A 101 -2.95 17.02 -5.56
CA PHE A 101 -1.71 16.79 -4.85
C PHE A 101 -0.85 18.04 -4.84
N ARG A 102 -0.14 18.26 -3.74
CA ARG A 102 0.78 19.40 -3.59
C ARG A 102 1.96 19.20 -4.55
N LYS A 103 2.45 20.32 -5.11
CA LYS A 103 3.72 20.39 -5.81
C LYS A 103 4.78 20.93 -4.86
N ASP A 104 5.94 20.32 -4.86
CA ASP A 104 7.05 20.69 -3.97
C ASP A 104 8.36 20.72 -4.76
N THR A 105 9.25 21.64 -4.42
CA THR A 105 10.58 21.74 -5.02
C THR A 105 11.63 21.58 -3.94
N LEU A 106 12.47 20.56 -4.09
CA LEU A 106 13.51 20.19 -3.14
C LEU A 106 14.88 20.47 -3.74
N ASN A 107 15.70 21.26 -3.02
CA ASN A 107 17.08 21.50 -3.39
C ASN A 107 17.98 20.42 -2.77
N ILE A 108 18.63 19.65 -3.61
CA ILE A 108 19.60 18.64 -3.23
C ILE A 108 20.97 19.32 -3.15
N SER A 109 21.48 19.50 -1.93
CA SER A 109 22.76 20.17 -1.70
C SER A 109 23.92 19.19 -1.76
N ASP A 110 25.14 19.70 -2.04
CA ASP A 110 26.37 18.89 -1.98
C ASP A 110 26.57 18.31 -0.57
N ASN A 111 26.21 19.05 0.48
CA ASN A 111 26.29 18.56 1.86
C ASN A 111 25.39 17.32 2.07
N PHE A 112 24.17 17.34 1.53
CA PHE A 112 23.29 16.16 1.59
C PHE A 112 23.91 15.00 0.81
N LEU A 113 24.36 15.22 -0.43
CA LEU A 113 24.96 14.18 -1.26
C LEU A 113 26.18 13.54 -0.58
N ASN A 114 27.05 14.35 0.01
CA ASN A 114 28.26 13.89 0.70
C ASN A 114 27.91 13.18 2.03
N SER A 115 26.87 13.61 2.75
CA SER A 115 26.44 12.97 3.99
C SER A 115 25.84 11.57 3.78
N LYS A 116 25.47 11.24 2.54
CA LYS A 116 24.86 9.95 2.14
C LYS A 116 25.80 9.10 1.26
N GLU A 117 27.06 9.49 1.12
CA GLU A 117 28.00 8.84 0.20
C GLU A 117 28.09 7.33 0.42
N ASP A 118 28.21 6.86 1.67
CA ASP A 118 28.32 5.44 1.99
C ASP A 118 27.06 4.67 1.57
N VAL A 119 25.86 5.21 1.87
CA VAL A 119 24.58 4.63 1.47
C VAL A 119 24.47 4.61 -0.07
N PHE A 120 24.90 5.67 -0.74
CA PHE A 120 24.83 5.75 -2.19
C PHE A 120 25.77 4.75 -2.86
N LYS A 121 26.99 4.56 -2.32
CA LYS A 121 27.96 3.56 -2.81
C LYS A 121 27.47 2.13 -2.59
N GLU A 122 26.81 1.87 -1.46
CA GLU A 122 26.19 0.56 -1.20
C GLU A 122 25.08 0.24 -2.22
N LEU A 123 24.21 1.21 -2.52
CA LEU A 123 23.08 1.03 -3.43
C LEU A 123 23.47 1.06 -4.92
N VAL A 124 24.48 1.85 -5.28
CA VAL A 124 25.02 2.00 -6.65
C VAL A 124 26.56 2.04 -6.55
N PRO A 125 27.23 0.87 -6.63
CA PRO A 125 28.68 0.75 -6.41
C PRO A 125 29.55 1.26 -7.57
N ASP A 126 28.96 1.69 -8.69
CA ASP A 126 29.66 2.19 -9.87
C ASP A 126 30.55 3.40 -9.53
N ASP A 127 31.66 3.58 -10.26
CA ASP A 127 32.56 4.74 -10.10
C ASP A 127 32.01 5.98 -10.82
N ILE A 128 31.02 6.61 -10.20
CA ILE A 128 30.32 7.80 -10.68
C ILE A 128 30.18 8.82 -9.54
N SER A 129 29.78 10.06 -9.86
CA SER A 129 29.56 11.11 -8.88
C SER A 129 28.39 10.80 -7.93
N ASN A 130 28.40 11.38 -6.71
CA ASN A 130 27.28 11.23 -5.76
C ASN A 130 25.97 11.78 -6.32
N LEU A 131 26.02 12.80 -7.18
CA LEU A 131 24.82 13.32 -7.86
C LEU A 131 24.24 12.29 -8.85
N GLU A 132 25.08 11.64 -9.65
CA GLU A 132 24.63 10.60 -10.58
C GLU A 132 24.10 9.38 -9.83
N ARG A 133 24.77 8.96 -8.73
CA ARG A 133 24.26 7.90 -7.84
C ARG A 133 22.88 8.27 -7.31
N TYR A 134 22.71 9.49 -6.80
CA TYR A 134 21.42 9.96 -6.29
C TYR A 134 20.31 9.84 -7.33
N VAL A 135 20.55 10.30 -8.57
CA VAL A 135 19.58 10.23 -9.67
C VAL A 135 19.25 8.76 -10.01
N ARG A 136 20.26 7.89 -10.10
CA ARG A 136 20.04 6.46 -10.36
C ARG A 136 19.29 5.77 -9.22
N ILE A 137 19.63 6.07 -7.97
CA ILE A 137 18.91 5.53 -6.80
C ILE A 137 17.46 5.97 -6.84
N ASN A 138 17.21 7.25 -7.10
CA ASN A 138 15.87 7.81 -7.11
C ASN A 138 14.99 7.29 -8.28
N ASN A 139 15.58 6.67 -9.27
CA ASN A 139 14.90 6.05 -10.41
C ASN A 139 15.02 4.51 -10.36
N GLU A 140 16.20 3.94 -10.61
CA GLU A 140 16.39 2.50 -10.80
C GLU A 140 16.13 1.70 -9.50
N VAL A 141 16.73 2.15 -8.38
CA VAL A 141 16.56 1.47 -7.08
C VAL A 141 15.12 1.64 -6.59
N ARG A 142 14.50 2.80 -6.78
CA ARG A 142 13.08 3.03 -6.45
C ARG A 142 12.17 2.06 -7.19
N ILE A 143 12.33 1.92 -8.51
CA ILE A 143 11.54 0.96 -9.32
C ILE A 143 11.76 -0.48 -8.84
N SER A 144 13.00 -0.85 -8.49
CA SER A 144 13.29 -2.17 -7.94
C SER A 144 12.60 -2.38 -6.58
N ASN A 145 12.61 -1.37 -5.71
CA ASN A 145 11.95 -1.44 -4.41
C ASN A 145 10.42 -1.54 -4.55
N GLU A 146 9.81 -0.84 -5.51
CA GLU A 146 8.38 -0.95 -5.80
C GLU A 146 8.00 -2.39 -6.24
N LYS A 147 8.82 -3.03 -7.06
CA LYS A 147 8.63 -4.44 -7.43
C LYS A 147 8.72 -5.36 -6.20
N THR A 148 9.65 -5.10 -5.30
CA THR A 148 9.76 -5.85 -4.04
C THR A 148 8.50 -5.67 -3.17
N LEU A 149 7.96 -4.44 -3.07
CA LEU A 149 6.71 -4.20 -2.35
C LEU A 149 5.52 -4.96 -2.97
N LEU A 150 5.45 -5.08 -4.29
CA LEU A 150 4.42 -5.90 -4.97
C LEU A 150 4.55 -7.39 -4.60
N GLU A 151 5.77 -7.92 -4.49
CA GLU A 151 5.99 -9.31 -4.05
C GLU A 151 5.62 -9.49 -2.57
N ILE A 152 6.02 -8.57 -1.69
CA ILE A 152 5.62 -8.56 -0.27
C ILE A 152 4.09 -8.51 -0.15
N GLY A 153 3.41 -7.73 -1.01
CA GLY A 153 1.97 -7.58 -1.05
C GLY A 153 1.18 -8.86 -1.33
N LYS A 154 1.82 -9.89 -1.88
CA LYS A 154 1.23 -11.21 -2.09
C LYS A 154 1.10 -12.03 -0.80
N ASN A 155 1.92 -11.71 0.22
CA ASN A 155 1.92 -12.40 1.51
C ASN A 155 0.91 -11.75 2.45
N THR A 156 -0.34 -12.16 2.38
CA THR A 156 -1.44 -11.61 3.17
C THR A 156 -2.34 -12.68 3.75
N SER A 157 -2.86 -12.44 4.95
CA SER A 157 -3.89 -13.27 5.58
C SER A 157 -5.20 -13.20 4.80
N PRO A 158 -5.92 -14.32 4.62
CA PRO A 158 -7.25 -14.32 4.00
C PRO A 158 -8.34 -13.73 4.90
N THR A 159 -8.03 -13.38 6.14
CA THR A 159 -8.95 -12.79 7.12
C THR A 159 -8.47 -11.42 7.58
N MET A 160 -9.41 -10.54 7.91
CA MET A 160 -9.12 -9.23 8.49
C MET A 160 -8.50 -9.39 9.88
N LEU A 161 -7.30 -8.85 10.09
CA LEU A 161 -6.58 -8.90 11.37
C LEU A 161 -6.68 -7.60 12.17
N TRP A 162 -7.11 -6.51 11.56
CA TRP A 162 -7.18 -5.16 12.13
C TRP A 162 -8.60 -4.78 12.58
N SER A 163 -8.68 -3.75 13.43
CA SER A 163 -9.95 -3.13 13.83
C SER A 163 -9.80 -1.62 14.05
N GLY A 164 -10.82 -0.85 13.65
CA GLY A 164 -10.87 0.59 13.82
C GLY A 164 -9.73 1.35 13.13
N ALA A 165 -9.53 2.61 13.50
CA ALA A 165 -8.51 3.47 12.88
C ALA A 165 -7.08 3.01 13.20
N PHE A 166 -6.17 3.22 12.27
CA PHE A 166 -4.75 2.98 12.44
C PHE A 166 -4.13 4.05 13.34
N LYS A 167 -3.13 3.67 14.13
CA LYS A 167 -2.44 4.56 15.06
C LYS A 167 -1.36 5.34 14.33
N ARG A 168 -1.36 6.66 14.51
CA ARG A 168 -0.30 7.53 14.02
C ARG A 168 0.88 7.52 14.99
N LEU A 169 2.10 7.84 14.50
CA LEU A 169 3.26 8.09 15.35
C LEU A 169 2.93 9.19 16.39
N PRO A 170 3.02 8.91 17.69
CA PRO A 170 2.67 9.88 18.74
C PRO A 170 3.52 11.14 18.69
N GLY A 171 2.90 12.30 18.96
CA GLY A 171 3.60 13.60 19.01
C GLY A 171 4.21 14.05 17.69
N SER A 172 3.84 13.42 16.56
CA SER A 172 4.46 13.74 15.26
C SER A 172 3.76 14.86 14.52
N ALA A 173 4.57 15.67 13.81
CA ALA A 173 4.13 16.63 12.80
C ALA A 173 4.27 16.03 11.41
N SER A 174 3.28 16.30 10.52
CA SER A 174 3.39 15.95 9.09
C SER A 174 4.39 16.86 8.39
N LYS A 175 5.35 16.29 7.68
CA LYS A 175 6.36 17.02 6.89
C LYS A 175 6.08 16.92 5.40
N ALA A 176 5.66 15.76 4.94
CA ALA A 176 5.25 15.51 3.56
C ALA A 176 4.07 14.54 3.53
N SER A 177 3.30 14.59 2.44
CA SER A 177 2.07 13.82 2.29
C SER A 177 2.13 12.90 1.07
N PHE A 178 1.32 11.85 1.10
CA PHE A 178 1.11 10.97 -0.03
C PHE A 178 0.62 11.75 -1.26
N GLY A 179 1.26 11.50 -2.40
CA GLY A 179 0.94 12.13 -3.67
C GLY A 179 1.63 13.47 -3.90
N ASP A 180 2.43 13.99 -2.95
CA ASP A 180 3.23 15.21 -3.17
C ASP A 180 4.14 15.01 -4.40
N GLN A 181 3.96 15.86 -5.42
CA GLN A 181 4.76 15.86 -6.65
C GLN A 181 6.04 16.65 -6.43
N ARG A 182 7.17 15.97 -6.34
CA ARG A 182 8.46 16.55 -5.99
C ARG A 182 9.31 16.78 -7.22
N THR A 183 9.74 18.03 -7.43
CA THR A 183 10.80 18.39 -8.39
C THR A 183 12.11 18.55 -7.63
N TYR A 184 13.14 17.81 -8.02
CA TYR A 184 14.46 17.87 -7.41
C TYR A 184 15.37 18.77 -8.20
N MET A 185 15.99 19.73 -7.51
CA MET A 185 16.92 20.71 -8.09
C MET A 185 18.30 20.55 -7.48
N HIS A 186 19.35 20.71 -8.29
CA HIS A 186 20.73 20.82 -7.83
C HIS A 186 21.41 21.99 -8.53
N ASN A 187 21.96 22.92 -7.76
CA ASN A 187 22.59 24.15 -8.28
C ASN A 187 21.75 24.87 -9.34
N GLY A 188 20.43 25.00 -9.10
CA GLY A 188 19.50 25.67 -10.00
C GLY A 188 19.03 24.84 -11.21
N THR A 189 19.56 23.64 -11.39
CA THR A 189 19.18 22.73 -12.49
C THR A 189 18.24 21.65 -11.98
N LYS A 190 17.15 21.38 -12.72
CA LYS A 190 16.28 20.22 -12.44
C LYS A 190 17.03 18.94 -12.75
N ILE A 191 17.07 18.01 -11.78
CA ILE A 191 17.78 16.74 -11.88
C ILE A 191 16.83 15.54 -11.91
N ASP A 192 15.63 15.66 -11.31
CA ASP A 192 14.66 14.56 -11.25
C ASP A 192 13.25 15.04 -10.85
N GLU A 193 12.25 14.17 -11.02
CA GLU A 193 10.89 14.32 -10.51
C GLU A 193 10.40 13.00 -9.94
N GLN A 194 9.79 13.03 -8.76
CA GLN A 194 9.19 11.84 -8.13
C GLN A 194 7.89 12.19 -7.40
N THR A 195 7.04 11.20 -7.21
CA THR A 195 5.88 11.34 -6.34
C THR A 195 6.15 10.72 -4.97
N HIS A 196 5.82 11.43 -3.91
CA HIS A 196 5.95 10.92 -2.55
C HIS A 196 4.83 9.94 -2.21
N MET A 197 5.18 8.70 -1.90
CA MET A 197 4.22 7.60 -1.80
C MET A 197 3.86 7.21 -0.36
N GLY A 198 4.00 8.14 0.59
CA GLY A 198 3.66 7.91 2.00
C GLY A 198 3.40 9.22 2.76
N GLN A 199 3.41 9.11 4.07
CA GLN A 199 3.26 10.22 5.00
C GLN A 199 4.53 10.34 5.84
N ASP A 200 5.27 11.45 5.69
CA ASP A 200 6.45 11.71 6.53
C ASP A 200 6.01 12.32 7.87
N LEU A 201 6.36 11.65 8.96
CA LEU A 201 5.98 11.97 10.32
C LEU A 201 7.24 12.23 11.15
N ALA A 202 7.51 13.49 11.49
CA ALA A 202 8.64 13.87 12.34
C ALA A 202 8.21 14.08 13.78
N SER A 203 8.96 13.47 14.71
CA SER A 203 8.81 13.62 16.15
C SER A 203 10.18 13.96 16.78
N VAL A 204 10.45 13.52 17.99
CA VAL A 204 11.82 13.55 18.55
C VAL A 204 12.70 12.53 17.81
N ALA A 205 14.03 12.73 17.83
CA ALA A 205 14.96 11.78 17.23
C ALA A 205 14.84 10.42 17.95
N HIS A 206 14.93 9.34 17.17
CA HIS A 206 14.78 7.96 17.66
C HIS A 206 13.48 7.73 18.42
N ALA A 207 12.38 8.33 17.96
CA ALA A 207 11.05 8.13 18.56
C ALA A 207 10.60 6.67 18.43
N PRO A 208 10.00 6.09 19.48
CA PRO A 208 9.45 4.73 19.40
C PRO A 208 8.32 4.67 18.37
N ILE A 209 8.40 3.73 17.44
CA ILE A 209 7.42 3.50 16.39
C ILE A 209 6.43 2.43 16.84
N PRO A 210 5.14 2.77 17.08
CA PRO A 210 4.13 1.77 17.37
C PRO A 210 3.63 1.09 16.09
N ALA A 211 3.32 -0.20 16.15
CA ALA A 211 2.49 -0.87 15.16
C ALA A 211 1.15 -0.14 15.04
N ALA A 212 0.78 0.25 13.82
CA ALA A 212 -0.40 1.09 13.60
C ALA A 212 -1.72 0.34 13.85
N ASN A 213 -1.73 -0.98 13.68
CA ASN A 213 -2.86 -1.86 14.02
C ASN A 213 -2.36 -3.30 14.25
N ASP A 214 -3.28 -4.19 14.67
CA ASP A 214 -3.00 -5.60 14.83
C ASP A 214 -2.59 -6.23 13.49
N GLY A 215 -1.65 -7.16 13.50
CA GLY A 215 -1.20 -7.82 12.29
C GLY A 215 -0.02 -8.78 12.48
N LYS A 216 0.56 -9.17 11.36
CA LYS A 216 1.73 -10.05 11.31
C LYS A 216 2.84 -9.38 10.52
N VAL A 217 4.06 -9.36 11.05
CA VAL A 217 5.23 -8.83 10.34
C VAL A 217 5.57 -9.74 9.16
N VAL A 218 5.58 -9.18 7.94
CA VAL A 218 5.88 -9.91 6.71
C VAL A 218 7.21 -9.49 6.08
N PHE A 219 7.80 -8.37 6.53
CA PHE A 219 9.11 -7.89 6.13
C PHE A 219 9.76 -7.09 7.26
N ALA A 220 11.07 -7.26 7.51
CA ALA A 220 11.81 -6.58 8.59
C ALA A 220 13.33 -6.57 8.30
N GLU A 221 13.73 -5.83 7.25
CA GLU A 221 15.14 -5.72 6.83
C GLU A 221 15.37 -4.45 5.99
N PRO A 222 16.63 -4.06 5.65
CA PRO A 222 16.90 -2.93 4.77
C PRO A 222 16.35 -3.15 3.35
N LEU A 223 15.76 -2.10 2.76
CA LEU A 223 15.27 -2.09 1.38
C LEU A 223 15.58 -0.74 0.71
N GLY A 224 16.71 -0.62 0.07
CA GLY A 224 17.12 0.47 -0.81
C GLY A 224 16.77 1.87 -0.30
N ILE A 225 15.89 2.59 -1.01
CA ILE A 225 15.50 3.96 -0.65
C ILE A 225 14.78 4.05 0.70
N PHE A 226 14.10 2.99 1.13
CA PHE A 226 13.37 2.94 2.40
C PHE A 226 14.29 2.78 3.62
N GLY A 227 15.56 2.38 3.42
CA GLY A 227 16.45 2.04 4.52
C GLY A 227 15.90 0.86 5.33
N ASN A 228 16.09 0.85 6.65
CA ASN A 228 15.51 -0.16 7.52
C ASN A 228 13.98 -0.06 7.46
N LEU A 229 13.35 -1.15 7.01
CA LEU A 229 11.95 -1.23 6.68
C LEU A 229 11.26 -2.35 7.43
N VAL A 230 10.10 -2.05 8.00
CA VAL A 230 9.15 -3.06 8.51
C VAL A 230 7.85 -2.95 7.71
N VAL A 231 7.29 -4.10 7.30
CA VAL A 231 5.94 -4.20 6.74
C VAL A 231 5.12 -5.16 7.58
N ILE A 232 3.91 -4.72 7.98
CA ILE A 232 2.95 -5.50 8.76
C ILE A 232 1.75 -5.79 7.88
N ASP A 233 1.41 -7.07 7.71
CA ASP A 233 0.17 -7.53 7.08
C ASP A 233 -1.00 -7.45 8.07
N HIS A 234 -2.09 -6.83 7.62
CA HIS A 234 -3.33 -6.69 8.36
C HIS A 234 -4.46 -7.57 7.78
N GLY A 235 -4.13 -8.37 6.77
CA GLY A 235 -5.05 -9.26 6.07
C GLY A 235 -5.78 -8.58 4.91
N LEU A 236 -6.30 -9.42 4.01
CA LEU A 236 -7.06 -9.04 2.82
C LEU A 236 -6.30 -8.10 1.87
N GLY A 237 -4.95 -8.20 1.84
CA GLY A 237 -4.06 -7.37 1.03
C GLY A 237 -3.69 -6.02 1.64
N LEU A 238 -4.24 -5.68 2.82
CA LEU A 238 -3.91 -4.44 3.52
C LEU A 238 -2.64 -4.60 4.34
N GLN A 239 -1.65 -3.72 4.12
CA GLN A 239 -0.39 -3.72 4.84
C GLN A 239 0.00 -2.31 5.26
N SER A 240 0.73 -2.15 6.36
CA SER A 240 1.37 -0.90 6.76
C SER A 240 2.88 -1.00 6.65
N LEU A 241 3.51 0.09 6.23
CA LEU A 241 4.92 0.23 5.94
C LEU A 241 5.55 1.28 6.85
N TYR A 242 6.71 0.95 7.43
CA TYR A 242 7.47 1.80 8.36
C TYR A 242 8.92 1.85 7.93
N SER A 243 9.40 2.98 7.43
CA SER A 243 10.75 3.08 6.88
C SER A 243 11.60 4.17 7.52
N HIS A 244 12.87 4.24 7.10
CA HIS A 244 13.92 5.09 7.64
C HIS A 244 14.27 4.81 9.11
N MET A 245 13.96 3.61 9.59
CA MET A 245 14.20 3.24 10.99
C MET A 245 15.69 3.22 11.32
N SER A 246 16.06 3.72 12.50
CA SER A 246 17.42 3.54 13.03
C SER A 246 17.62 2.14 13.58
N GLU A 247 16.56 1.55 14.15
CA GLU A 247 16.56 0.24 14.75
C GLU A 247 15.25 -0.49 14.48
N ILE A 248 15.33 -1.76 14.05
CA ILE A 248 14.19 -2.68 13.94
C ILE A 248 14.15 -3.53 15.21
N GLN A 249 13.02 -3.50 15.93
CA GLN A 249 12.82 -4.24 17.19
C GLN A 249 11.78 -5.36 17.05
N THR A 250 11.57 -5.85 15.86
CA THR A 250 10.68 -6.96 15.53
C THR A 250 11.32 -7.85 14.47
N ASN A 251 10.69 -8.95 14.12
CA ASN A 251 11.19 -9.87 13.09
C ASN A 251 10.03 -10.45 12.26
N VAL A 252 10.35 -10.93 11.07
CA VAL A 252 9.38 -11.59 10.19
C VAL A 252 8.71 -12.76 10.89
N GLY A 253 7.39 -12.85 10.75
CA GLY A 253 6.56 -13.86 11.40
C GLY A 253 5.99 -13.45 12.75
N ALA A 254 6.50 -12.39 13.38
CA ALA A 254 5.97 -11.89 14.67
C ALA A 254 4.52 -11.40 14.50
N THR A 255 3.66 -11.77 15.46
CA THR A 255 2.33 -11.18 15.62
C THR A 255 2.46 -9.95 16.52
N VAL A 256 1.93 -8.83 16.06
CA VAL A 256 1.95 -7.56 16.79
C VAL A 256 0.54 -7.06 17.08
N LYS A 257 0.39 -6.37 18.19
CA LYS A 257 -0.82 -5.66 18.58
C LYS A 257 -0.68 -4.17 18.28
N LYS A 258 -1.79 -3.52 18.05
CA LYS A 258 -1.85 -2.08 17.86
C LYS A 258 -1.21 -1.34 19.04
N GLY A 259 -0.10 -0.66 18.75
CA GLY A 259 0.66 0.08 19.75
C GLY A 259 1.91 -0.60 20.26
N ASP A 260 2.16 -1.87 19.92
CA ASP A 260 3.43 -2.53 20.22
C ASP A 260 4.58 -1.80 19.54
N ILE A 261 5.69 -1.58 20.24
CA ILE A 261 6.85 -0.90 19.65
C ILE A 261 7.58 -1.89 18.73
N ILE A 262 7.79 -1.47 17.50
CA ILE A 262 8.43 -2.27 16.43
C ILE A 262 9.81 -1.76 16.03
N GLY A 263 10.24 -0.63 16.60
CA GLY A 263 11.54 -0.03 16.37
C GLY A 263 11.57 1.47 16.64
N LEU A 264 12.59 2.15 16.16
CA LEU A 264 12.85 3.56 16.39
C LEU A 264 12.97 4.33 15.06
N THR A 265 12.52 5.58 15.02
CA THR A 265 12.72 6.47 13.87
C THR A 265 14.21 6.74 13.62
N GLY A 266 14.56 7.15 12.42
CA GLY A 266 15.96 7.40 12.06
C GLY A 266 16.12 8.09 10.71
N THR A 267 17.30 7.84 10.10
CA THR A 267 17.72 8.51 8.86
C THR A 267 18.25 7.51 7.82
N THR A 268 17.96 6.21 7.94
CA THR A 268 18.45 5.21 6.98
C THR A 268 17.81 5.39 5.59
N GLY A 269 18.44 4.87 4.56
CA GLY A 269 18.01 5.05 3.17
C GLY A 269 18.08 6.52 2.70
N LEU A 270 17.09 6.96 1.90
CA LEU A 270 17.05 8.32 1.33
C LEU A 270 16.40 9.38 2.25
N ALA A 271 16.50 9.23 3.57
CA ALA A 271 15.99 10.22 4.50
C ALA A 271 16.93 11.43 4.65
N GLY A 272 16.39 12.65 4.60
CA GLY A 272 17.13 13.90 4.81
C GLY A 272 17.25 14.34 6.28
N GLY A 273 16.60 13.62 7.20
CA GLY A 273 16.58 13.87 8.65
C GLY A 273 15.74 12.82 9.36
N ASP A 274 15.80 12.78 10.70
CA ASP A 274 15.07 11.77 11.50
C ASP A 274 13.55 11.94 11.36
N HIS A 275 12.89 10.92 10.83
CA HIS A 275 11.43 10.83 10.70
C HIS A 275 10.99 9.39 10.43
N LEU A 276 9.71 9.14 10.59
CA LEU A 276 9.05 7.94 10.08
C LEU A 276 8.42 8.27 8.72
N HIS A 277 8.82 7.58 7.66
CA HIS A 277 8.01 7.49 6.46
C HIS A 277 7.00 6.35 6.66
N PHE A 278 5.73 6.72 6.82
CA PHE A 278 4.61 5.81 7.04
C PHE A 278 3.83 5.60 5.74
N GLY A 279 3.70 4.36 5.32
CA GLY A 279 2.93 3.97 4.15
C GLY A 279 1.80 3.02 4.47
N ILE A 280 0.80 2.99 3.59
CA ILE A 280 -0.20 1.91 3.51
C ILE A 280 -0.10 1.29 2.12
N LEU A 281 -0.13 -0.03 2.07
CA LEU A 281 -0.13 -0.81 0.85
C LEU A 281 -1.46 -1.56 0.71
N MET A 282 -1.93 -1.66 -0.52
CA MET A 282 -3.02 -2.54 -0.90
C MET A 282 -2.50 -3.50 -1.97
N HIS A 283 -2.28 -4.75 -1.58
CA HIS A 283 -1.60 -5.76 -2.42
C HIS A 283 -0.25 -5.26 -2.97
N GLY A 284 0.55 -4.58 -2.13
CA GLY A 284 1.84 -4.01 -2.50
C GLY A 284 1.79 -2.65 -3.18
N ILE A 285 0.63 -2.17 -3.60
CA ILE A 285 0.44 -0.85 -4.20
C ILE A 285 0.29 0.19 -3.09
N GLN A 286 1.12 1.23 -3.12
CA GLN A 286 1.07 2.32 -2.14
C GLN A 286 -0.21 3.16 -2.31
N VAL A 287 -0.92 3.40 -1.20
CA VAL A 287 -2.19 4.12 -1.15
C VAL A 287 -2.18 5.18 -0.06
N GLN A 288 -3.21 6.05 -0.02
CA GLN A 288 -3.32 7.18 0.91
C GLN A 288 -3.37 6.74 2.38
N PRO A 289 -2.31 7.01 3.18
CA PRO A 289 -2.30 6.59 4.58
C PRO A 289 -3.30 7.34 5.46
N LEU A 290 -3.59 8.62 5.15
CA LEU A 290 -4.49 9.44 5.96
C LEU A 290 -5.91 8.89 6.01
N ASP A 291 -6.36 8.21 4.95
CA ASP A 291 -7.66 7.55 4.92
C ASP A 291 -7.76 6.51 6.06
N TRP A 292 -6.70 5.77 6.33
CA TRP A 292 -6.63 4.72 7.35
C TRP A 292 -6.42 5.25 8.79
N LEU A 293 -5.98 6.49 8.93
CA LEU A 293 -5.90 7.18 10.22
C LEU A 293 -7.24 7.83 10.62
N ASP A 294 -8.21 7.95 9.70
CA ASP A 294 -9.53 8.55 9.94
C ASP A 294 -10.58 7.48 10.28
N PRO A 295 -11.04 7.41 11.55
CA PRO A 295 -12.05 6.43 11.96
C PRO A 295 -13.40 6.61 11.22
N LYS A 296 -13.76 7.84 10.80
CA LYS A 296 -14.98 8.09 10.07
C LYS A 296 -14.89 7.57 8.63
N TRP A 297 -13.73 7.75 8.00
CA TRP A 297 -13.50 7.23 6.66
C TRP A 297 -13.57 5.69 6.66
N ILE A 298 -12.87 5.02 7.58
CA ILE A 298 -12.89 3.56 7.71
C ILE A 298 -14.31 3.06 7.93
N LYS A 299 -15.02 3.67 8.89
CA LYS A 299 -16.39 3.30 9.20
C LYS A 299 -17.29 3.39 7.96
N ASN A 300 -17.33 4.56 7.31
CA ASN A 300 -18.25 4.84 6.22
C ASN A 300 -17.85 4.16 4.89
N THR A 301 -16.57 3.94 4.67
CA THR A 301 -16.05 3.41 3.39
C THR A 301 -15.89 1.90 3.41
N ILE A 302 -15.56 1.32 4.56
CA ILE A 302 -15.20 -0.09 4.68
C ILE A 302 -16.17 -0.82 5.60
N THR A 303 -16.12 -0.58 6.93
CA THR A 303 -16.73 -1.49 7.90
C THR A 303 -18.25 -1.53 7.83
N ASP A 304 -18.95 -0.38 7.84
CA ASP A 304 -20.42 -0.35 7.76
C ASP A 304 -20.97 -1.02 6.49
N ARG A 305 -20.20 -0.99 5.40
CA ARG A 305 -20.62 -1.59 4.12
C ARG A 305 -20.45 -3.10 4.11
N LEU A 306 -19.33 -3.59 4.66
CA LEU A 306 -19.10 -5.03 4.81
C LEU A 306 -20.10 -5.64 5.81
N ASP A 307 -20.38 -4.93 6.91
CA ASP A 307 -21.36 -5.35 7.91
C ASP A 307 -22.79 -5.40 7.34
N ALA A 308 -23.21 -4.37 6.60
CA ALA A 308 -24.50 -4.33 5.93
C ALA A 308 -24.64 -5.48 4.90
N ALA A 309 -23.60 -5.78 4.12
CA ALA A 309 -23.61 -6.89 3.17
C ALA A 309 -23.75 -8.25 3.87
N GLY A 310 -23.18 -8.42 5.06
CA GLY A 310 -23.30 -9.62 5.88
C GLY A 310 -24.67 -9.79 6.56
N ALA A 311 -25.39 -8.70 6.78
CA ALA A 311 -26.73 -8.72 7.38
C ALA A 311 -27.87 -9.05 6.38
N GLU A 312 -27.65 -8.86 5.09
CA GLU A 312 -28.57 -9.23 4.01
C GLU A 312 -28.48 -10.74 3.71
N ARG A 313 -29.10 -11.58 4.57
CA ARG A 313 -29.25 -13.01 4.34
C ARG A 313 -30.55 -13.36 3.64
#